data_78539a6e8ed57771656ed707650151c5
#
_entry.id   78539a6e8ed57771656ed707650151c5
#
_cell.length_a   1.000
_cell.length_b   1.000
_cell.length_c   1.000
_cell.angle_alpha   90.00
_cell.angle_beta   90.00
_cell.angle_gamma   90.00
#
_symmetry.space_group_name_H-M   'P 1'
#
loop_
_entity.id
_entity.type
_entity.pdbx_description
1 polymer ?
#
loop_
_entity_poly.entity_id
_entity_poly.type
_entity_poly.pdbx_seq_one_letter_code
_entity_poly.pdbx_strand_id
1 'polypeptide(L)'
;SSSQPFYESEKAISEYLLFHYGSSQEQCPHPEGPSEALHYPERCVSQCLQKELLGDHPRALDLGCAVGRSTFELARHCHEVVGIDYSHGFIEHANKLRIEGSLPYRFAVEGNLTQDAVAKVPDEIDRDRVRFLQGDAMHLREDLGVFDVVLMANLIDRLDDPVACLSQLSGLLKSGGQLIITSPYTWLEAYTPSTHWLGGL
;
A
#
# COMPACT_ATOMS: atom_id res chain seq x y z
N SER A 1 -15.67 4.37 25.91
CA SER A 1 -14.30 4.60 25.41
C SER A 1 -14.20 3.98 24.03
N SER A 2 -14.29 4.82 22.99
CA SER A 2 -14.09 4.41 21.63
C SER A 2 -12.59 4.08 21.46
N SER A 3 -12.26 2.80 21.39
CA SER A 3 -10.96 2.38 20.91
C SER A 3 -10.86 2.84 19.45
N GLN A 4 -10.04 3.84 19.16
CA GLN A 4 -9.72 4.17 17.78
C GLN A 4 -9.23 2.93 17.08
N PRO A 5 -9.61 2.71 15.81
CA PRO A 5 -9.11 1.57 15.04
C PRO A 5 -7.58 1.53 15.08
N PHE A 6 -7.02 0.35 15.22
CA PHE A 6 -5.57 0.13 15.32
C PHE A 6 -4.76 0.89 14.26
N TYR A 7 -5.27 0.95 13.01
CA TYR A 7 -4.59 1.59 11.88
C TYR A 7 -4.57 3.12 11.92
N GLU A 8 -5.33 3.75 12.81
CA GLU A 8 -5.37 5.21 12.95
C GLU A 8 -4.54 5.71 14.14
N SER A 9 -3.88 4.80 14.88
CA SER A 9 -2.99 5.20 15.95
C SER A 9 -1.70 5.83 15.41
N GLU A 10 -1.15 6.82 16.10
CA GLU A 10 0.15 7.42 15.74
C GLU A 10 1.27 6.39 15.66
N LYS A 11 1.23 5.38 16.51
CA LYS A 11 2.19 4.27 16.51
C LYS A 11 2.11 3.48 15.22
N ALA A 12 0.90 3.12 14.77
CA ALA A 12 0.70 2.38 13.53
C ALA A 12 1.16 3.22 12.32
N ILE A 13 0.86 4.52 12.30
CA ILE A 13 1.31 5.43 11.24
C ILE A 13 2.84 5.46 11.17
N SER A 14 3.53 5.61 12.30
CA SER A 14 4.99 5.61 12.34
C SER A 14 5.61 4.31 11.88
N GLU A 15 5.03 3.18 12.27
CA GLU A 15 5.47 1.85 11.84
C GLU A 15 5.31 1.67 10.32
N TYR A 16 4.20 2.12 9.75
CA TYR A 16 3.97 2.06 8.30
C TYR A 16 4.84 3.05 7.52
N LEU A 17 5.11 4.24 8.05
CA LEU A 17 6.07 5.17 7.44
C LEU A 17 7.47 4.56 7.39
N LEU A 18 7.90 3.92 8.47
CA LEU A 18 9.18 3.20 8.49
C LEU A 18 9.20 2.06 7.47
N PHE A 19 8.16 1.24 7.41
CA PHE A 19 8.06 0.11 6.49
C PHE A 19 8.03 0.55 5.02
N HIS A 20 7.34 1.64 4.71
CA HIS A 20 7.21 2.15 3.35
C HIS A 20 8.41 2.98 2.88
N TYR A 21 8.99 3.79 3.76
CA TYR A 21 9.97 4.82 3.37
C TYR A 21 11.32 4.70 4.08
N GLY A 22 11.44 3.87 5.10
CA GLY A 22 12.68 3.71 5.85
C GLY A 22 13.81 3.16 4.97
N SER A 23 15.05 3.57 5.28
CA SER A 23 16.24 2.94 4.70
C SER A 23 16.40 1.51 5.19
N SER A 24 17.21 0.72 4.47
CA SER A 24 17.52 -0.65 4.90
C SER A 24 18.11 -0.68 6.31
N GLN A 25 18.94 0.29 6.64
CA GLN A 25 19.57 0.40 7.97
C GLN A 25 18.54 0.76 9.06
N GLU A 26 17.59 1.61 8.75
CA GLU A 26 16.52 1.99 9.69
C GLU A 26 15.55 0.84 9.94
N GLN A 27 15.19 0.10 8.88
CA GLN A 27 14.28 -1.04 8.97
C GLN A 27 14.92 -2.27 9.61
N CYS A 28 16.21 -2.50 9.35
CA CYS A 28 16.95 -3.67 9.80
C CYS A 28 18.35 -3.24 10.24
N PRO A 29 18.50 -2.73 11.49
CA PRO A 29 19.80 -2.25 11.98
C PRO A 29 20.84 -3.36 12.18
N HIS A 30 20.41 -4.62 12.18
CA HIS A 30 21.29 -5.78 12.31
C HIS A 30 21.53 -6.43 10.94
N PRO A 31 22.80 -6.60 10.50
CA PRO A 31 23.12 -7.19 9.19
C PRO A 31 22.55 -8.60 8.98
N GLU A 32 22.28 -9.33 10.06
CA GLU A 32 21.75 -10.70 10.04
C GLU A 32 20.21 -10.74 10.08
N GLY A 33 19.53 -9.58 10.07
CA GLY A 33 18.09 -9.51 10.13
C GLY A 33 17.40 -9.92 8.81
N PRO A 34 16.09 -10.17 8.83
CA PRO A 34 15.36 -10.60 7.64
C PRO A 34 15.35 -9.50 6.59
N SER A 35 16.04 -9.74 5.47
CA SER A 35 16.13 -8.77 4.35
C SER A 35 14.95 -8.86 3.37
N GLU A 36 14.15 -9.93 3.42
CA GLU A 36 13.10 -10.21 2.44
C GLU A 36 11.95 -9.19 2.47
N ALA A 37 11.68 -8.59 3.64
CA ALA A 37 10.64 -7.57 3.79
C ALA A 37 11.12 -6.15 3.48
N LEU A 38 12.43 -5.94 3.24
CA LEU A 38 12.97 -4.61 2.96
C LEU A 38 12.46 -4.08 1.61
N HIS A 39 12.04 -2.81 1.61
CA HIS A 39 11.52 -2.14 0.42
C HIS A 39 10.34 -2.87 -0.23
N TYR A 40 9.55 -3.59 0.57
CA TYR A 40 8.44 -4.42 0.08
C TYR A 40 7.44 -3.65 -0.77
N PRO A 41 6.93 -2.46 -0.37
CA PRO A 41 5.97 -1.73 -1.20
C PRO A 41 6.51 -1.36 -2.59
N GLU A 42 7.78 -0.99 -2.69
CA GLU A 42 8.45 -0.67 -3.96
C GLU A 42 8.63 -1.93 -4.82
N ARG A 43 9.04 -3.02 -4.19
CA ARG A 43 9.28 -4.31 -4.85
C ARG A 43 8.01 -4.94 -5.40
N CYS A 44 6.86 -4.74 -4.76
CA CYS A 44 5.58 -5.18 -5.30
C CYS A 44 5.35 -4.63 -6.71
N VAL A 45 5.76 -3.41 -6.94
CA VAL A 45 5.67 -2.78 -8.27
C VAL A 45 6.82 -3.20 -9.16
N SER A 46 8.07 -3.00 -8.72
CA SER A 46 9.25 -3.21 -9.57
C SER A 46 9.43 -4.65 -10.03
N GLN A 47 9.01 -5.63 -9.22
CA GLN A 47 9.16 -7.04 -9.52
C GLN A 47 7.93 -7.68 -10.18
N CYS A 48 6.73 -7.13 -9.97
CA CYS A 48 5.49 -7.77 -10.42
C CYS A 48 4.84 -7.07 -11.60
N LEU A 49 5.04 -5.76 -11.78
CA LEU A 49 4.43 -5.02 -12.88
C LEU A 49 5.09 -5.40 -14.22
N GLN A 50 4.31 -5.87 -15.16
CA GLN A 50 4.73 -6.11 -16.54
C GLN A 50 4.58 -4.83 -17.36
N LYS A 51 5.63 -4.03 -17.40
CA LYS A 51 5.62 -2.69 -18.02
C LYS A 51 5.34 -2.73 -19.51
N GLU A 52 5.82 -3.78 -20.19
CA GLU A 52 5.67 -3.99 -21.62
C GLU A 52 4.21 -4.22 -22.05
N LEU A 53 3.34 -4.55 -21.12
CA LEU A 53 1.90 -4.72 -21.38
C LEU A 53 1.08 -3.45 -21.20
N LEU A 54 1.72 -2.38 -20.69
CA LEU A 54 1.04 -1.10 -20.50
C LEU A 54 0.88 -0.39 -21.85
N GLY A 55 -0.34 0.06 -22.13
CA GLY A 55 -0.63 0.90 -23.29
C GLY A 55 -0.35 2.37 -23.03
N ASP A 56 -0.91 3.22 -23.87
CA ASP A 56 -0.83 4.67 -23.71
C ASP A 56 -1.67 5.14 -22.52
N HIS A 57 -1.13 6.09 -21.74
CA HIS A 57 -1.80 6.71 -20.59
C HIS A 57 -2.42 5.69 -19.60
N PRO A 58 -1.65 4.71 -19.11
CA PRO A 58 -2.18 3.67 -18.24
C PRO A 58 -2.63 4.26 -16.90
N ARG A 59 -3.73 3.70 -16.36
CA ARG A 59 -4.27 4.02 -15.04
C ARG A 59 -4.08 2.85 -14.09
N ALA A 60 -3.66 3.13 -12.87
CA ALA A 60 -3.46 2.12 -11.83
C ALA A 60 -4.28 2.44 -10.57
N LEU A 61 -4.75 1.39 -9.92
CA LEU A 61 -5.38 1.42 -8.62
C LEU A 61 -4.52 0.67 -7.62
N ASP A 62 -4.16 1.33 -6.53
CA ASP A 62 -3.46 0.72 -5.39
C ASP A 62 -4.47 0.58 -4.24
N LEU A 63 -4.97 -0.62 -4.04
CA LEU A 63 -6.02 -0.91 -3.08
C LEU A 63 -5.41 -1.40 -1.77
N GLY A 64 -5.67 -0.67 -0.68
CA GLY A 64 -4.97 -0.85 0.59
C GLY A 64 -3.59 -0.18 0.57
N CYS A 65 -3.53 1.06 0.11
CA CYS A 65 -2.26 1.75 -0.17
C CYS A 65 -1.48 2.19 1.06
N ALA A 66 -2.07 2.16 2.25
CA ALA A 66 -1.49 2.68 3.49
C ALA A 66 -0.94 4.10 3.29
N VAL A 67 0.35 4.33 3.56
CA VAL A 67 0.97 5.64 3.41
C VAL A 67 1.57 5.88 2.02
N GLY A 68 1.27 5.02 1.04
CA GLY A 68 1.36 5.32 -0.38
C GLY A 68 2.67 5.05 -1.10
N ARG A 69 3.64 4.35 -0.51
CA ARG A 69 4.92 4.14 -1.20
C ARG A 69 4.77 3.39 -2.53
N SER A 70 3.98 2.33 -2.56
CA SER A 70 3.70 1.60 -3.80
C SER A 70 2.88 2.43 -4.79
N THR A 71 1.98 3.28 -4.30
CA THR A 71 1.21 4.19 -5.15
C THR A 71 2.14 5.13 -5.92
N PHE A 72 3.11 5.72 -5.24
CA PHE A 72 4.11 6.57 -5.89
C PHE A 72 4.99 5.75 -6.86
N GLU A 73 5.35 4.53 -6.52
CA GLU A 73 6.14 3.68 -7.40
C GLU A 73 5.40 3.34 -8.70
N LEU A 74 4.08 3.09 -8.64
CA LEU A 74 3.23 2.93 -9.82
C LEU A 74 3.24 4.17 -10.72
N ALA A 75 3.37 5.36 -10.15
CA ALA A 75 3.41 6.61 -10.90
C ALA A 75 4.66 6.77 -11.78
N ARG A 76 5.70 5.93 -11.60
CA ARG A 76 6.82 5.86 -12.54
C ARG A 76 6.40 5.37 -13.92
N HIS A 77 5.36 4.56 -13.98
CA HIS A 77 4.97 3.79 -15.16
C HIS A 77 3.55 4.10 -15.63
N CYS A 78 2.73 4.66 -14.76
CA CYS A 78 1.32 4.93 -15.03
C CYS A 78 1.06 6.44 -15.06
N HIS A 79 0.18 6.84 -15.96
CA HIS A 79 -0.18 8.25 -16.16
C HIS A 79 -1.04 8.81 -15.01
N GLU A 80 -1.88 7.96 -14.44
CA GLU A 80 -2.73 8.29 -13.29
C GLU A 80 -2.76 7.11 -12.34
N VAL A 81 -2.58 7.39 -11.05
CA VAL A 81 -2.62 6.37 -9.99
C VAL A 81 -3.55 6.83 -8.87
N VAL A 82 -4.48 5.96 -8.50
CA VAL A 82 -5.38 6.17 -7.36
C VAL A 82 -5.01 5.20 -6.25
N GLY A 83 -4.67 5.73 -5.09
CA GLY A 83 -4.45 4.95 -3.87
C GLY A 83 -5.66 5.06 -2.95
N ILE A 84 -6.16 3.92 -2.47
CA ILE A 84 -7.31 3.85 -1.57
C ILE A 84 -6.90 3.09 -0.32
N ASP A 85 -7.26 3.63 0.84
CA ASP A 85 -7.11 2.97 2.13
C ASP A 85 -8.27 3.32 3.05
N TYR A 86 -8.59 2.39 3.93
CA TYR A 86 -9.66 2.57 4.92
C TYR A 86 -9.28 3.58 6.00
N SER A 87 -7.99 3.68 6.35
CA SER A 87 -7.50 4.55 7.41
C SER A 87 -7.41 6.00 6.95
N HIS A 88 -8.18 6.87 7.59
CA HIS A 88 -8.08 8.31 7.40
C HIS A 88 -6.69 8.84 7.74
N GLY A 89 -6.07 8.31 8.80
CA GLY A 89 -4.73 8.70 9.22
C GLY A 89 -3.66 8.36 8.19
N PHE A 90 -3.73 7.19 7.57
CA PHE A 90 -2.82 6.81 6.49
C PHE A 90 -2.98 7.72 5.27
N ILE A 91 -4.21 7.98 4.86
CA ILE A 91 -4.50 8.85 3.72
C ILE A 91 -4.05 10.28 3.97
N GLU A 92 -4.23 10.80 5.17
CA GLU A 92 -3.73 12.12 5.56
C GLU A 92 -2.20 12.21 5.37
N HIS A 93 -1.45 11.22 5.86
CA HIS A 93 0.01 11.20 5.74
C HIS A 93 0.47 10.96 4.31
N ALA A 94 -0.21 10.09 3.56
CA ALA A 94 0.03 9.91 2.14
C ALA A 94 -0.15 11.21 1.35
N ASN A 95 -1.19 11.98 1.66
CA ASN A 95 -1.43 13.28 1.05
C ASN A 95 -0.38 14.34 1.42
N LYS A 96 0.11 14.34 2.65
CA LYS A 96 1.25 15.20 3.03
C LYS A 96 2.49 14.88 2.20
N LEU A 97 2.79 13.61 2.00
CA LEU A 97 3.89 13.16 1.14
C LEU A 97 3.66 13.55 -0.32
N ARG A 98 2.44 13.48 -0.81
CA ARG A 98 2.11 13.91 -2.17
C ARG A 98 2.35 15.40 -2.37
N ILE A 99 1.94 16.23 -1.42
CA ILE A 99 2.06 17.68 -1.50
C ILE A 99 3.50 18.13 -1.29
N GLU A 100 4.16 17.66 -0.25
CA GLU A 100 5.48 18.13 0.19
C GLU A 100 6.65 17.31 -0.39
N GLY A 101 6.43 16.06 -0.76
CA GLY A 101 7.47 15.13 -1.22
C GLY A 101 8.28 14.49 -0.10
N SER A 102 8.17 15.00 1.10
CA SER A 102 8.82 14.46 2.30
C SER A 102 7.99 14.72 3.54
N LEU A 103 8.21 13.91 4.58
CA LEU A 103 7.50 13.99 5.85
C LEU A 103 8.40 13.51 6.97
N PRO A 104 8.74 14.36 7.96
CA PRO A 104 9.45 13.92 9.15
C PRO A 104 8.54 13.02 10.01
N TYR A 105 9.13 12.00 10.60
CA TYR A 105 8.43 11.12 11.54
C TYR A 105 9.40 10.57 12.58
N ARG A 106 8.86 9.92 13.60
CA ARG A 106 9.63 9.32 14.67
C ARG A 106 9.14 7.90 14.90
N PHE A 107 10.06 6.96 15.02
CA PHE A 107 9.72 5.56 15.26
C PHE A 107 10.44 5.00 16.49
N ALA A 108 9.83 3.97 17.10
CA ALA A 108 10.40 3.28 18.26
C ALA A 108 11.54 2.35 17.83
N VAL A 109 12.67 2.42 18.54
CA VAL A 109 13.83 1.57 18.30
C VAL A 109 13.89 0.44 19.33
N GLU A 110 13.99 0.81 20.61
CA GLU A 110 14.09 -0.15 21.72
C GLU A 110 13.56 0.49 23.01
N GLY A 111 12.68 -0.22 23.70
CA GLY A 111 12.06 0.28 24.91
C GLY A 111 11.34 1.62 24.66
N ASN A 112 11.74 2.67 25.38
CA ASN A 112 11.22 4.03 25.21
C ASN A 112 12.08 4.89 24.27
N LEU A 113 13.10 4.33 23.65
CA LEU A 113 13.96 5.05 22.73
C LEU A 113 13.29 5.20 21.37
N THR A 114 13.38 6.40 20.83
CA THR A 114 12.86 6.71 19.49
C THR A 114 13.95 7.27 18.62
N GLN A 115 13.77 7.16 17.32
CA GLN A 115 14.65 7.72 16.32
C GLN A 115 13.86 8.62 15.37
N ASP A 116 14.40 9.78 15.04
CA ASP A 116 13.86 10.67 14.03
C ASP A 116 14.27 10.19 12.64
N ALA A 117 13.35 10.28 11.69
CA ALA A 117 13.57 9.95 10.30
C ALA A 117 12.76 10.85 9.39
N VAL A 118 13.03 10.79 8.09
CA VAL A 118 12.29 11.51 7.06
C VAL A 118 11.83 10.52 6.00
N ALA A 119 10.51 10.42 5.83
CA ALA A 119 9.94 9.74 4.67
C ALA A 119 10.11 10.64 3.45
N LYS A 120 10.58 10.08 2.34
CA LYS A 120 10.82 10.83 1.11
C LYS A 120 10.33 10.06 -0.10
N VAL A 121 9.54 10.73 -0.93
CA VAL A 121 9.20 10.24 -2.27
C VAL A 121 10.39 10.52 -3.19
N PRO A 122 10.85 9.53 -3.98
CA PRO A 122 11.94 9.77 -4.95
C PRO A 122 11.64 10.97 -5.85
N ASP A 123 12.65 11.83 -6.05
CA ASP A 123 12.50 13.10 -6.76
C ASP A 123 12.06 12.93 -8.22
N GLU A 124 12.39 11.81 -8.85
CA GLU A 124 12.04 11.51 -10.24
C GLU A 124 10.60 11.08 -10.44
N ILE A 125 9.85 10.84 -9.37
CA ILE A 125 8.43 10.49 -9.45
C ILE A 125 7.58 11.77 -9.55
N ASP A 126 6.73 11.83 -10.55
CA ASP A 126 5.74 12.89 -10.70
C ASP A 126 4.56 12.64 -9.75
N ARG A 127 4.57 13.33 -8.62
CA ARG A 127 3.56 13.19 -7.57
C ARG A 127 2.17 13.72 -7.98
N ASP A 128 2.09 14.55 -9.00
CA ASP A 128 0.81 15.07 -9.51
C ASP A 128 -0.01 13.99 -10.22
N ARG A 129 0.60 12.87 -10.59
CA ARG A 129 -0.09 11.69 -11.15
C ARG A 129 -0.88 10.91 -10.12
N VAL A 130 -0.70 11.19 -8.84
CA VAL A 130 -1.23 10.40 -7.73
C VAL A 130 -2.39 11.10 -7.06
N ARG A 131 -3.46 10.36 -6.78
CA ARG A 131 -4.57 10.76 -5.90
C ARG A 131 -4.74 9.73 -4.80
N PHE A 132 -4.96 10.21 -3.58
CA PHE A 132 -5.29 9.35 -2.44
C PHE A 132 -6.73 9.60 -1.98
N LEU A 133 -7.48 8.52 -1.79
CA LEU A 133 -8.85 8.54 -1.35
C LEU A 133 -9.04 7.59 -0.16
N GLN A 134 -9.73 8.05 0.88
CA GLN A 134 -10.20 7.15 1.91
C GLN A 134 -11.36 6.31 1.37
N GLY A 135 -11.35 5.01 1.61
CA GLY A 135 -12.42 4.13 1.17
C GLY A 135 -12.26 2.72 1.70
N ASP A 136 -13.36 1.97 1.62
CA ASP A 136 -13.44 0.57 2.00
C ASP A 136 -13.25 -0.32 0.77
N ALA A 137 -12.24 -1.20 0.80
CA ALA A 137 -11.97 -2.15 -0.28
C ALA A 137 -13.14 -3.09 -0.57
N MET A 138 -14.04 -3.29 0.40
CA MET A 138 -15.25 -4.12 0.25
C MET A 138 -16.41 -3.36 -0.39
N HIS A 139 -16.36 -2.02 -0.42
CA HIS A 139 -17.43 -1.15 -0.88
C HIS A 139 -16.84 0.04 -1.63
N LEU A 140 -16.30 -0.23 -2.83
CA LEU A 140 -15.63 0.80 -3.64
C LEU A 140 -16.66 1.73 -4.30
N ARG A 141 -16.23 2.98 -4.53
CA ARG A 141 -17.03 3.98 -5.27
C ARG A 141 -17.27 3.52 -6.70
N GLU A 142 -18.46 3.81 -7.22
CA GLU A 142 -18.83 3.46 -8.59
C GLU A 142 -18.17 4.35 -9.65
N ASP A 143 -17.71 5.54 -9.26
CA ASP A 143 -17.16 6.56 -10.16
C ASP A 143 -15.64 6.49 -10.36
N LEU A 144 -14.99 5.40 -9.96
CA LEU A 144 -13.54 5.24 -10.12
C LEU A 144 -13.10 5.05 -11.57
N GLY A 145 -13.97 4.56 -12.44
CA GLY A 145 -13.62 4.19 -13.80
C GLY A 145 -12.94 2.84 -13.88
N VAL A 146 -12.15 2.63 -14.94
CA VAL A 146 -11.45 1.37 -15.18
C VAL A 146 -9.93 1.58 -15.18
N PHE A 147 -9.20 0.53 -14.82
CA PHE A 147 -7.76 0.58 -14.63
C PHE A 147 -7.04 -0.47 -15.48
N ASP A 148 -5.84 -0.13 -15.91
CA ASP A 148 -4.92 -1.05 -16.58
C ASP A 148 -4.20 -1.97 -15.59
N VAL A 149 -4.01 -1.47 -14.35
CA VAL A 149 -3.36 -2.20 -13.26
C VAL A 149 -4.15 -2.03 -11.99
N VAL A 150 -4.38 -3.11 -11.26
CA VAL A 150 -4.85 -3.10 -9.88
C VAL A 150 -3.83 -3.82 -9.02
N LEU A 151 -3.29 -3.12 -8.02
CA LEU A 151 -2.37 -3.67 -7.03
C LEU A 151 -3.09 -3.85 -5.69
N MET A 152 -2.95 -5.03 -5.11
CA MET A 152 -3.39 -5.35 -3.77
C MET A 152 -2.21 -5.91 -2.99
N ALA A 153 -1.38 -5.03 -2.46
CA ALA A 153 -0.20 -5.41 -1.69
C ALA A 153 -0.57 -5.53 -0.22
N ASN A 154 -0.41 -6.72 0.35
CA ASN A 154 -0.63 -6.99 1.77
C ASN A 154 -2.05 -6.62 2.28
N LEU A 155 -3.06 -6.75 1.43
CA LEU A 155 -4.45 -6.46 1.79
C LEU A 155 -5.31 -7.71 1.86
N ILE A 156 -5.16 -8.63 0.92
CA ILE A 156 -6.09 -9.74 0.70
C ILE A 156 -6.25 -10.64 1.93
N ASP A 157 -5.18 -10.83 2.69
CA ASP A 157 -5.16 -11.65 3.90
C ASP A 157 -5.72 -10.93 5.14
N ARG A 158 -6.06 -9.65 5.02
CA ARG A 158 -6.65 -8.83 6.08
C ARG A 158 -8.12 -8.50 5.85
N LEU A 159 -8.70 -8.98 4.75
CA LEU A 159 -10.11 -8.76 4.43
C LEU A 159 -10.95 -9.86 5.07
N ASP A 160 -12.15 -9.49 5.53
CA ASP A 160 -13.13 -10.44 6.06
C ASP A 160 -13.60 -11.41 4.97
N ASP A 161 -13.76 -10.91 3.75
CA ASP A 161 -14.18 -11.69 2.58
C ASP A 161 -13.34 -11.30 1.35
N PRO A 162 -12.19 -11.97 1.12
CA PRO A 162 -11.34 -11.69 -0.04
C PRO A 162 -12.04 -11.94 -1.37
N VAL A 163 -12.90 -12.94 -1.45
CA VAL A 163 -13.63 -13.29 -2.68
C VAL A 163 -14.61 -12.18 -3.06
N ALA A 164 -15.33 -11.61 -2.09
CA ALA A 164 -16.22 -10.48 -2.35
C ALA A 164 -15.47 -9.24 -2.83
N CYS A 165 -14.28 -8.98 -2.27
CA CYS A 165 -13.41 -7.90 -2.76
C CYS A 165 -12.98 -8.17 -4.21
N LEU A 166 -12.47 -9.35 -4.50
CA LEU A 166 -12.00 -9.72 -5.84
C LEU A 166 -13.13 -9.64 -6.90
N SER A 167 -14.36 -9.98 -6.53
CA SER A 167 -15.49 -9.92 -7.46
C SER A 167 -15.85 -8.49 -7.88
N GLN A 168 -15.57 -7.48 -7.07
CA GLN A 168 -15.74 -6.07 -7.45
C GLN A 168 -14.73 -5.63 -8.52
N LEU A 169 -13.55 -6.25 -8.56
CA LEU A 169 -12.47 -5.86 -9.46
C LEU A 169 -12.78 -6.17 -10.93
N SER A 170 -13.67 -7.10 -11.21
CA SER A 170 -14.06 -7.44 -12.59
C SER A 170 -14.62 -6.23 -13.36
N GLY A 171 -15.27 -5.30 -12.66
CA GLY A 171 -15.79 -4.06 -13.25
C GLY A 171 -14.78 -2.91 -13.29
N LEU A 172 -13.65 -3.04 -12.60
CA LEU A 172 -12.62 -2.00 -12.48
C LEU A 172 -11.40 -2.27 -13.34
N LEU A 173 -11.11 -3.52 -13.66
CA LEU A 173 -9.95 -3.90 -14.44
C LEU A 173 -10.32 -3.99 -15.93
N LYS A 174 -9.56 -3.28 -16.77
CA LYS A 174 -9.72 -3.38 -18.23
C LYS A 174 -9.43 -4.80 -18.71
N SER A 175 -10.04 -5.18 -19.84
CA SER A 175 -9.68 -6.41 -20.55
C SER A 175 -8.17 -6.37 -20.92
N GLY A 176 -7.44 -7.43 -20.55
CA GLY A 176 -5.99 -7.47 -20.69
C GLY A 176 -5.22 -6.70 -19.63
N GLY A 177 -5.90 -6.12 -18.63
CA GLY A 177 -5.26 -5.46 -17.50
C GLY A 177 -4.57 -6.43 -16.55
N GLN A 178 -3.75 -5.89 -15.66
CA GLN A 178 -2.95 -6.65 -14.71
C GLN A 178 -3.53 -6.56 -13.30
N LEU A 179 -3.76 -7.69 -12.68
CA LEU A 179 -4.08 -7.78 -11.25
C LEU A 179 -2.85 -8.34 -10.53
N ILE A 180 -2.28 -7.55 -9.63
CA ILE A 180 -1.12 -7.91 -8.83
C ILE A 180 -1.57 -8.07 -7.38
N ILE A 181 -1.47 -9.27 -6.86
CA ILE A 181 -1.79 -9.58 -5.47
C ILE A 181 -0.53 -10.12 -4.81
N THR A 182 -0.10 -9.45 -3.76
CA THR A 182 1.07 -9.86 -2.99
C THR A 182 0.73 -9.91 -1.50
N SER A 183 1.35 -10.84 -0.78
CA SER A 183 1.25 -10.93 0.67
C SER A 183 2.56 -11.47 1.25
N PRO A 184 3.24 -10.71 2.11
CA PRO A 184 4.45 -11.21 2.78
C PRO A 184 4.12 -12.09 3.99
N TYR A 185 2.84 -12.20 4.37
CA TYR A 185 2.39 -12.85 5.60
C TYR A 185 1.48 -14.02 5.30
N THR A 186 1.46 -14.98 6.22
CA THR A 186 0.46 -16.05 6.22
C THR A 186 -0.92 -15.49 6.59
N TRP A 187 -1.97 -16.23 6.22
CA TRP A 187 -3.33 -15.89 6.61
C TRP A 187 -3.47 -15.90 8.13
N LEU A 188 -4.11 -14.88 8.68
CA LEU A 188 -4.41 -14.77 10.10
C LEU A 188 -5.93 -14.78 10.30
N GLU A 189 -6.44 -15.74 11.05
CA GLU A 189 -7.87 -15.91 11.29
C GLU A 189 -8.50 -14.70 12.00
N ALA A 190 -7.69 -13.91 12.72
CA ALA A 190 -8.13 -12.66 13.34
C ALA A 190 -8.64 -11.62 12.33
N TYR A 191 -8.21 -11.71 11.08
CA TYR A 191 -8.61 -10.79 10.00
C TYR A 191 -9.56 -11.45 8.99
N THR A 192 -9.25 -12.69 8.61
CA THR A 192 -10.03 -13.42 7.60
C THR A 192 -10.38 -14.80 8.12
N PRO A 193 -11.68 -15.13 8.25
CA PRO A 193 -12.07 -16.48 8.65
C PRO A 193 -11.44 -17.54 7.74
N SER A 194 -11.02 -18.66 8.32
CA SER A 194 -10.32 -19.74 7.59
C SER A 194 -11.13 -20.30 6.40
N THR A 195 -12.47 -20.22 6.48
CA THR A 195 -13.37 -20.61 5.39
C THR A 195 -13.24 -19.72 4.14
N HIS A 196 -12.65 -18.53 4.27
CA HIS A 196 -12.43 -17.59 3.16
C HIS A 196 -10.97 -17.56 2.69
N TRP A 197 -10.12 -18.45 3.18
CA TRP A 197 -8.72 -18.50 2.76
C TRP A 197 -8.61 -19.03 1.33
N LEU A 198 -7.77 -18.38 0.52
CA LEU A 198 -7.53 -18.72 -0.87
C LEU A 198 -6.40 -19.74 -1.07
N GLY A 199 -5.95 -20.35 -0.02
CA GLY A 199 -4.88 -21.34 0.01
C GLY A 199 -4.23 -21.39 1.37
N GLY A 200 -3.27 -22.28 1.57
CA GLY A 200 -2.51 -22.33 2.83
C GLY A 200 -3.18 -23.12 3.96
N LEU A 201 -3.99 -24.13 3.63
CA LEU A 201 -4.46 -25.12 4.58
C LEU A 201 -3.37 -26.19 4.82
#